data_c50051a8993ae53bcd56c3623824e398
#
_entry.id   c50051a8993ae53bcd56c3623824e398
#
_cell.length_a   1.000
_cell.length_b   1.000
_cell.length_c   1.000
_cell.angle_alpha   90.00
_cell.angle_beta   90.00
_cell.angle_gamma   90.00
#
_symmetry.space_group_name_H-M   'P 1'
#
loop_
_entity.id
_entity.type
_entity.pdbx_description
1 polymer ?
#
loop_
_entity_poly.entity_id
_entity_poly.type
_entity_poly.pdbx_seq_one_letter_code
_entity_poly.pdbx_strand_id
1 'polypeptide(L)'
;ILKKIDDLLIGWGISPSRADMFDQFIAFALILAVAFLADALCRKILLKVVAQLVKKTKATWDDIVFDRKVMVHLSRMVAPVIIYLFVPLAFVEVGSSAMDFIRRICLIYIIITFLSFVNSFLKAVYSVYSEKEQFRDRPLKGMLQTMQVILWLVGGIVVVGELIGRDPLSLLAGLGASAAILMLVFKDSIMGFVSGVQLSANDMLKVGDWIEMPKYGANGTVIEVTLNTVKVRNWDNTITTIPPYLLVSDSFQNWRGMRESGGRRVKRSINIDMTSVRFCTPEMLAKYRKIQLLKDYVEQTEEVIEKYNVENGIDNSILVNGRRQTNLGVFRAY
;
A
#
# COMPACT_ATOMS: atom_id res chain seq x y z
N ILE A 1 -20.89 19.56 -54.69
CA ILE A 1 -21.34 18.21 -55.10
C ILE A 1 -22.77 18.02 -54.61
N LEU A 2 -23.10 18.28 -53.33
CA LEU A 2 -24.44 18.08 -52.75
C LEU A 2 -25.50 18.90 -53.49
N LYS A 3 -25.28 20.22 -53.77
CA LYS A 3 -26.20 21.05 -54.59
C LYS A 3 -26.51 20.48 -55.97
N LYS A 4 -25.56 19.78 -56.63
CA LYS A 4 -25.80 19.16 -57.92
C LYS A 4 -26.64 17.89 -57.79
N ILE A 5 -26.59 17.21 -56.69
CA ILE A 5 -27.43 16.01 -56.39
C ILE A 5 -28.83 16.47 -56.06
N ASP A 6 -29.01 17.55 -55.31
CA ASP A 6 -30.31 18.16 -55.03
C ASP A 6 -31.03 18.57 -56.34
N ASP A 7 -30.35 19.29 -57.23
CA ASP A 7 -30.89 19.72 -58.49
C ASP A 7 -31.34 18.51 -59.37
N LEU A 8 -30.60 17.41 -59.32
CA LEU A 8 -30.93 16.17 -60.00
C LEU A 8 -32.16 15.46 -59.39
N LEU A 9 -32.24 15.39 -58.08
CA LEU A 9 -33.32 14.73 -57.33
C LEU A 9 -34.64 15.50 -57.49
N ILE A 10 -34.57 16.82 -57.41
CA ILE A 10 -35.74 17.69 -57.64
C ILE A 10 -36.17 17.60 -59.10
N GLY A 11 -35.25 17.47 -60.05
CA GLY A 11 -35.56 17.22 -61.50
C GLY A 11 -36.26 15.89 -61.76
N TRP A 12 -36.14 14.92 -60.85
CA TRP A 12 -36.84 13.63 -60.91
C TRP A 12 -38.20 13.62 -60.18
N GLY A 13 -38.68 14.82 -59.73
CA GLY A 13 -40.00 14.97 -59.10
C GLY A 13 -40.04 14.62 -57.60
N ILE A 14 -38.90 14.56 -56.91
CA ILE A 14 -38.82 14.36 -55.50
C ILE A 14 -39.07 15.70 -54.78
N SER A 15 -39.90 15.68 -53.72
CA SER A 15 -40.17 16.90 -52.94
C SER A 15 -38.87 17.43 -52.27
N PRO A 16 -38.67 18.75 -52.18
CA PRO A 16 -37.44 19.36 -51.63
C PRO A 16 -37.03 18.80 -50.26
N SER A 17 -37.98 18.57 -49.36
CA SER A 17 -37.67 18.05 -48.01
C SER A 17 -37.21 16.57 -48.01
N ARG A 18 -37.57 15.79 -49.06
CA ARG A 18 -37.04 14.43 -49.25
C ARG A 18 -35.65 14.45 -49.92
N ALA A 19 -35.42 15.41 -50.82
CA ALA A 19 -34.12 15.60 -51.44
C ALA A 19 -33.06 15.93 -50.40
N ASP A 20 -33.32 16.89 -49.47
CA ASP A 20 -32.46 17.19 -48.33
C ASP A 20 -32.15 15.99 -47.43
N MET A 21 -33.14 15.12 -47.21
CA MET A 21 -32.92 13.86 -46.46
C MET A 21 -31.96 12.91 -47.20
N PHE A 22 -32.14 12.75 -48.53
CA PHE A 22 -31.27 11.88 -49.33
C PHE A 22 -29.84 12.43 -49.37
N ASP A 23 -29.66 13.72 -49.47
CA ASP A 23 -28.35 14.38 -49.42
C ASP A 23 -27.63 14.13 -48.11
N GLN A 24 -28.35 14.26 -46.97
CA GLN A 24 -27.77 13.94 -45.64
C GLN A 24 -27.35 12.48 -45.55
N PHE A 25 -28.17 11.55 -46.06
CA PHE A 25 -27.81 10.10 -46.08
C PHE A 25 -26.60 9.83 -46.98
N ILE A 26 -26.52 10.45 -48.16
CA ILE A 26 -25.39 10.27 -49.08
C ILE A 26 -24.10 10.87 -48.48
N ALA A 27 -24.18 12.07 -47.90
CA ALA A 27 -23.06 12.70 -47.21
C ALA A 27 -22.56 11.86 -46.03
N PHE A 28 -23.48 11.33 -45.21
CA PHE A 28 -23.12 10.48 -44.09
C PHE A 28 -22.51 9.16 -44.57
N ALA A 29 -23.08 8.50 -45.60
CA ALA A 29 -22.51 7.28 -46.19
C ALA A 29 -21.08 7.54 -46.75
N LEU A 30 -20.84 8.70 -47.36
CA LEU A 30 -19.52 9.06 -47.84
C LEU A 30 -18.53 9.28 -46.69
N ILE A 31 -18.95 9.93 -45.58
CA ILE A 31 -18.14 10.08 -44.38
C ILE A 31 -17.79 8.71 -43.80
N LEU A 32 -18.74 7.80 -43.71
CA LEU A 32 -18.48 6.44 -43.27
C LEU A 32 -17.48 5.70 -44.16
N ALA A 33 -17.63 5.80 -45.47
CA ALA A 33 -16.71 5.18 -46.43
C ALA A 33 -15.29 5.74 -46.29
N VAL A 34 -15.13 7.04 -46.15
CA VAL A 34 -13.83 7.70 -45.89
C VAL A 34 -13.26 7.29 -44.56
N ALA A 35 -14.07 7.24 -43.51
CA ALA A 35 -13.62 6.84 -42.17
C ALA A 35 -13.11 5.39 -42.15
N PHE A 36 -13.82 4.47 -42.77
CA PHE A 36 -13.39 3.05 -42.84
C PHE A 36 -12.15 2.87 -43.74
N LEU A 37 -12.06 3.63 -44.84
CA LEU A 37 -10.88 3.60 -45.71
C LEU A 37 -9.66 4.14 -44.96
N ALA A 38 -9.82 5.25 -44.26
CA ALA A 38 -8.76 5.86 -43.43
C ALA A 38 -8.34 4.91 -42.26
N ASP A 39 -9.28 4.24 -41.59
CA ASP A 39 -8.96 3.24 -40.58
C ASP A 39 -8.13 2.10 -41.16
N ALA A 40 -8.56 1.54 -42.31
CA ALA A 40 -7.84 0.45 -42.99
C ALA A 40 -6.42 0.88 -43.40
N LEU A 41 -6.28 2.10 -43.93
CA LEU A 41 -5.00 2.65 -44.34
C LEU A 41 -4.10 2.94 -43.13
N CYS A 42 -4.65 3.61 -42.11
CA CYS A 42 -3.93 3.93 -40.89
C CYS A 42 -3.46 2.67 -40.20
N ARG A 43 -4.30 1.64 -40.08
CA ARG A 43 -3.93 0.34 -39.53
C ARG A 43 -2.76 -0.29 -40.27
N LYS A 44 -2.80 -0.26 -41.62
CA LYS A 44 -1.74 -0.82 -42.47
C LYS A 44 -0.41 -0.07 -42.31
N ILE A 45 -0.49 1.28 -42.30
CA ILE A 45 0.68 2.16 -42.13
C ILE A 45 1.24 2.02 -40.71
N LEU A 46 0.40 2.15 -39.69
CA LEU A 46 0.81 2.12 -38.28
C LEU A 46 1.49 0.81 -37.93
N LEU A 47 0.90 -0.33 -38.30
CA LEU A 47 1.49 -1.64 -38.08
C LEU A 47 2.81 -1.82 -38.84
N LYS A 48 2.93 -1.27 -40.07
CA LYS A 48 4.17 -1.36 -40.84
C LYS A 48 5.27 -0.47 -40.27
N VAL A 49 4.95 0.77 -39.89
CA VAL A 49 5.91 1.70 -39.29
C VAL A 49 6.40 1.21 -37.95
N VAL A 50 5.49 0.77 -37.09
CA VAL A 50 5.85 0.22 -35.76
C VAL A 50 6.72 -1.03 -35.93
N ALA A 51 6.36 -1.96 -36.79
CA ALA A 51 7.16 -3.14 -37.06
C ALA A 51 8.57 -2.82 -37.64
N GLN A 52 8.71 -1.72 -38.35
CA GLN A 52 10.01 -1.26 -38.84
C GLN A 52 10.85 -0.57 -37.76
N LEU A 53 10.22 0.20 -36.89
CA LEU A 53 10.88 0.86 -35.75
C LEU A 53 11.40 -0.16 -34.75
N VAL A 54 10.54 -1.10 -34.36
CA VAL A 54 10.89 -2.18 -33.43
C VAL A 54 12.04 -3.04 -33.96
N LYS A 55 12.07 -3.35 -35.26
CA LYS A 55 13.21 -4.11 -35.86
C LYS A 55 14.54 -3.36 -35.87
N LYS A 56 14.53 -2.02 -35.70
CA LYS A 56 15.78 -1.22 -35.65
C LYS A 56 16.34 -1.11 -34.23
N THR A 57 15.56 -1.42 -33.24
CA THR A 57 15.95 -1.34 -31.81
C THR A 57 16.45 -2.69 -31.34
N LYS A 58 17.54 -2.71 -30.57
CA LYS A 58 18.10 -3.95 -29.97
C LYS A 58 17.42 -4.34 -28.65
N ALA A 59 16.42 -3.57 -28.22
CA ALA A 59 15.76 -3.77 -26.96
C ALA A 59 14.57 -4.73 -27.14
N THR A 60 14.44 -5.72 -26.25
CA THR A 60 13.35 -6.71 -26.29
C THR A 60 12.04 -6.23 -25.71
N TRP A 61 12.07 -5.13 -24.95
CA TRP A 61 10.87 -4.59 -24.28
C TRP A 61 9.94 -3.84 -25.24
N ASP A 62 10.47 -3.26 -26.32
CA ASP A 62 9.69 -2.54 -27.32
C ASP A 62 8.87 -3.50 -28.21
N ASP A 63 9.37 -4.71 -28.49
CA ASP A 63 8.61 -5.78 -29.15
C ASP A 63 7.30 -6.10 -28.41
N ILE A 64 7.34 -6.11 -27.10
CA ILE A 64 6.20 -6.47 -26.23
C ILE A 64 5.23 -5.27 -26.08
N VAL A 65 5.77 -4.07 -25.85
CA VAL A 65 4.97 -2.85 -25.63
C VAL A 65 4.26 -2.41 -26.90
N PHE A 66 4.93 -2.53 -28.04
CA PHE A 66 4.39 -2.18 -29.35
C PHE A 66 3.81 -3.37 -30.11
N ASP A 67 3.42 -4.44 -29.40
CA ASP A 67 2.78 -5.61 -30.00
C ASP A 67 1.56 -5.20 -30.84
N ARG A 68 1.31 -5.99 -31.88
CA ARG A 68 0.17 -5.83 -32.77
C ARG A 68 -1.16 -5.68 -32.04
N LYS A 69 -1.34 -6.37 -30.92
CA LYS A 69 -2.57 -6.31 -30.11
C LYS A 69 -2.81 -4.93 -29.52
N VAL A 70 -1.75 -4.27 -29.03
CA VAL A 70 -1.80 -2.92 -28.45
C VAL A 70 -2.08 -1.89 -29.56
N MET A 71 -1.37 -1.99 -30.67
CA MET A 71 -1.48 -1.05 -31.79
C MET A 71 -2.82 -1.12 -32.53
N VAL A 72 -3.45 -2.28 -32.58
CA VAL A 72 -4.78 -2.42 -33.18
C VAL A 72 -5.84 -1.62 -32.42
N HIS A 73 -5.76 -1.52 -31.09
CA HIS A 73 -6.70 -0.68 -30.33
C HIS A 73 -6.55 0.79 -30.67
N LEU A 74 -5.32 1.27 -30.87
CA LEU A 74 -5.04 2.66 -31.26
C LEU A 74 -5.59 2.96 -32.67
N SER A 75 -5.40 2.04 -33.63
CA SER A 75 -5.92 2.22 -35.00
C SER A 75 -7.45 2.27 -35.05
N ARG A 76 -8.14 1.50 -34.22
CA ARG A 76 -9.62 1.48 -34.16
C ARG A 76 -10.26 2.81 -33.73
N MET A 77 -9.49 3.74 -33.18
CA MET A 77 -9.97 5.09 -32.83
C MET A 77 -10.11 5.99 -34.07
N VAL A 78 -9.45 5.68 -35.18
CA VAL A 78 -9.36 6.55 -36.34
C VAL A 78 -10.73 6.76 -37.00
N ALA A 79 -11.47 5.69 -37.26
CA ALA A 79 -12.80 5.80 -37.89
C ALA A 79 -13.79 6.65 -37.08
N PRO A 80 -14.00 6.39 -35.76
CA PRO A 80 -14.94 7.18 -34.98
C PRO A 80 -14.48 8.62 -34.77
N VAL A 81 -13.17 8.91 -34.75
CA VAL A 81 -12.65 10.29 -34.72
C VAL A 81 -12.99 11.03 -36.00
N ILE A 82 -12.82 10.39 -37.16
CA ILE A 82 -13.20 11.00 -38.47
C ILE A 82 -14.71 11.21 -38.49
N ILE A 83 -15.52 10.24 -38.10
CA ILE A 83 -16.98 10.41 -38.08
C ILE A 83 -17.35 11.56 -37.13
N TYR A 84 -16.80 11.60 -35.92
CA TYR A 84 -17.05 12.67 -34.93
C TYR A 84 -16.76 14.08 -35.50
N LEU A 85 -15.65 14.23 -36.21
CA LEU A 85 -15.22 15.53 -36.78
C LEU A 85 -16.04 15.94 -38.00
N PHE A 86 -16.42 14.96 -38.83
CA PHE A 86 -17.05 15.28 -40.13
C PHE A 86 -18.56 15.12 -40.13
N VAL A 87 -19.18 14.50 -39.11
CA VAL A 87 -20.63 14.38 -39.06
C VAL A 87 -21.39 15.70 -39.13
N PRO A 88 -20.89 16.85 -38.62
CA PRO A 88 -21.57 18.14 -38.79
C PRO A 88 -21.70 18.59 -40.26
N LEU A 89 -20.84 18.08 -41.13
CA LEU A 89 -20.91 18.40 -42.57
C LEU A 89 -22.05 17.67 -43.32
N ALA A 90 -22.51 16.54 -42.74
CA ALA A 90 -23.63 15.75 -43.28
C ALA A 90 -25.00 16.31 -42.86
N PHE A 91 -25.07 16.99 -41.73
CA PHE A 91 -26.34 17.49 -41.17
C PHE A 91 -26.35 19.03 -41.33
N VAL A 92 -27.24 19.54 -42.15
CA VAL A 92 -27.33 20.98 -42.48
C VAL A 92 -27.83 21.78 -41.29
N GLU A 93 -28.65 21.23 -40.44
CA GLU A 93 -29.12 21.85 -39.20
C GLU A 93 -28.17 21.57 -38.06
N VAL A 94 -27.46 22.57 -37.61
CA VAL A 94 -26.61 22.51 -36.41
C VAL A 94 -27.48 22.30 -35.20
N GLY A 95 -27.27 21.18 -34.48
CA GLY A 95 -28.06 20.83 -33.30
C GLY A 95 -29.20 19.84 -33.56
N SER A 96 -29.21 19.15 -34.69
CA SER A 96 -30.16 18.03 -34.89
C SER A 96 -29.90 16.93 -33.87
N SER A 97 -30.97 16.40 -33.25
CA SER A 97 -30.89 15.30 -32.28
C SER A 97 -30.11 14.06 -32.79
N ALA A 98 -30.19 13.82 -34.09
CA ALA A 98 -29.47 12.74 -34.77
C ALA A 98 -27.94 12.97 -34.77
N MET A 99 -27.52 14.20 -35.06
CA MET A 99 -26.09 14.56 -35.05
C MET A 99 -25.50 14.40 -33.64
N ASP A 100 -26.18 14.91 -32.63
CA ASP A 100 -25.72 14.80 -31.21
C ASP A 100 -25.66 13.35 -30.77
N PHE A 101 -26.64 12.54 -31.14
CA PHE A 101 -26.66 11.12 -30.86
C PHE A 101 -25.45 10.38 -31.49
N ILE A 102 -25.17 10.63 -32.79
CA ILE A 102 -24.02 10.02 -33.47
C ILE A 102 -22.71 10.45 -32.82
N ARG A 103 -22.57 11.74 -32.50
CA ARG A 103 -21.37 12.25 -31.83
C ARG A 103 -21.16 11.60 -30.48
N ARG A 104 -22.20 11.44 -29.66
CA ARG A 104 -22.11 10.74 -28.36
C ARG A 104 -21.69 9.29 -28.53
N ILE A 105 -22.26 8.56 -29.48
CA ILE A 105 -21.84 7.16 -29.76
C ILE A 105 -20.37 7.12 -30.17
N CYS A 106 -19.93 8.00 -31.04
CA CYS A 106 -18.52 8.08 -31.45
C CYS A 106 -17.61 8.37 -30.27
N LEU A 107 -17.95 9.32 -29.40
CA LEU A 107 -17.20 9.62 -28.19
C LEU A 107 -17.11 8.42 -27.25
N ILE A 108 -18.22 7.77 -26.96
CA ILE A 108 -18.26 6.55 -26.11
C ILE A 108 -17.36 5.47 -26.70
N TYR A 109 -17.43 5.25 -28.00
CA TYR A 109 -16.59 4.27 -28.67
C TYR A 109 -15.11 4.64 -28.61
N ILE A 110 -14.75 5.92 -28.79
CA ILE A 110 -13.38 6.43 -28.62
C ILE A 110 -12.90 6.18 -27.20
N ILE A 111 -13.72 6.51 -26.19
CA ILE A 111 -13.37 6.29 -24.77
C ILE A 111 -13.12 4.80 -24.50
N ILE A 112 -14.02 3.92 -24.90
CA ILE A 112 -13.89 2.47 -24.68
C ILE A 112 -12.65 1.90 -25.39
N THR A 113 -12.39 2.31 -26.63
CA THR A 113 -11.20 1.86 -27.36
C THR A 113 -9.90 2.42 -26.77
N PHE A 114 -9.92 3.64 -26.27
CA PHE A 114 -8.79 4.23 -25.53
C PHE A 114 -8.52 3.49 -24.22
N LEU A 115 -9.55 3.20 -23.42
CA LEU A 115 -9.42 2.40 -22.20
C LEU A 115 -8.87 1.00 -22.50
N SER A 116 -9.35 0.38 -23.60
CA SER A 116 -8.85 -0.91 -24.05
C SER A 116 -7.39 -0.86 -24.50
N PHE A 117 -6.99 0.25 -25.13
CA PHE A 117 -5.58 0.51 -25.47
C PHE A 117 -4.72 0.62 -24.22
N VAL A 118 -5.12 1.46 -23.24
CA VAL A 118 -4.39 1.63 -21.98
C VAL A 118 -4.31 0.31 -21.20
N ASN A 119 -5.41 -0.46 -21.16
CA ASN A 119 -5.44 -1.76 -20.51
C ASN A 119 -4.46 -2.76 -21.18
N SER A 120 -4.41 -2.78 -22.51
CA SER A 120 -3.49 -3.64 -23.26
C SER A 120 -2.04 -3.20 -23.06
N PHE A 121 -1.79 -1.90 -23.03
CA PHE A 121 -0.49 -1.32 -22.73
C PHE A 121 -0.02 -1.70 -21.31
N LEU A 122 -0.87 -1.57 -20.29
CA LEU A 122 -0.56 -1.99 -18.92
C LEU A 122 -0.19 -3.47 -18.84
N LYS A 123 -0.92 -4.34 -19.56
CA LYS A 123 -0.59 -5.77 -19.66
C LYS A 123 0.76 -6.01 -20.32
N ALA A 124 1.07 -5.29 -21.39
CA ALA A 124 2.35 -5.37 -22.07
C ALA A 124 3.51 -4.95 -21.15
N VAL A 125 3.36 -3.82 -20.46
CA VAL A 125 4.35 -3.36 -19.46
C VAL A 125 4.53 -4.40 -18.35
N TYR A 126 3.44 -4.96 -17.82
CA TYR A 126 3.51 -6.02 -16.82
C TYR A 126 4.30 -7.24 -17.33
N SER A 127 4.09 -7.71 -18.58
CA SER A 127 4.81 -8.87 -19.11
C SER A 127 6.31 -8.61 -19.19
N VAL A 128 6.74 -7.41 -19.58
CA VAL A 128 8.16 -7.01 -19.60
C VAL A 128 8.80 -7.09 -18.22
N TYR A 129 8.09 -6.60 -17.20
CA TYR A 129 8.65 -6.60 -15.83
C TYR A 129 8.59 -7.97 -15.15
N SER A 130 7.55 -8.77 -15.44
CA SER A 130 7.37 -10.09 -14.83
C SER A 130 8.41 -11.13 -15.30
N GLU A 131 9.03 -10.93 -16.46
CA GLU A 131 10.12 -11.79 -16.97
C GLU A 131 11.47 -11.53 -16.32
N LYS A 132 11.64 -10.37 -15.64
CA LYS A 132 12.91 -10.03 -14.99
C LYS A 132 13.03 -10.69 -13.63
N GLU A 133 14.10 -11.43 -13.36
CA GLU A 133 14.35 -12.13 -12.08
C GLU A 133 14.25 -11.21 -10.85
N GLN A 134 14.67 -9.95 -10.98
CA GLN A 134 14.63 -8.96 -9.88
C GLN A 134 13.22 -8.64 -9.36
N PHE A 135 12.18 -8.95 -10.15
CA PHE A 135 10.78 -8.63 -9.80
C PHE A 135 9.91 -9.87 -9.60
N ARG A 136 10.49 -11.08 -9.68
CA ARG A 136 9.77 -12.36 -9.59
C ARG A 136 9.00 -12.53 -8.28
N ASP A 137 9.57 -12.06 -7.17
CA ASP A 137 8.97 -12.20 -5.83
C ASP A 137 8.06 -11.02 -5.44
N ARG A 138 7.85 -10.06 -6.34
CA ARG A 138 7.00 -8.90 -6.05
C ARG A 138 5.57 -9.11 -6.53
N PRO A 139 4.55 -8.60 -5.81
CA PRO A 139 3.14 -8.79 -6.15
C PRO A 139 2.68 -7.92 -7.34
N LEU A 140 3.46 -7.92 -8.45
CA LEU A 140 3.19 -7.09 -9.63
C LEU A 140 1.81 -7.38 -10.25
N LYS A 141 1.35 -8.63 -10.19
CA LYS A 141 0.03 -9.02 -10.70
C LYS A 141 -1.10 -8.31 -9.94
N GLY A 142 -1.00 -8.20 -8.61
CA GLY A 142 -1.97 -7.46 -7.80
C GLY A 142 -1.99 -5.97 -8.15
N MET A 143 -0.81 -5.35 -8.34
CA MET A 143 -0.71 -3.96 -8.78
C MET A 143 -1.37 -3.73 -10.14
N LEU A 144 -1.11 -4.60 -11.13
CA LEU A 144 -1.76 -4.53 -12.43
C LEU A 144 -3.28 -4.61 -12.31
N GLN A 145 -3.79 -5.59 -11.54
CA GLN A 145 -5.24 -5.76 -11.33
C GLN A 145 -5.87 -4.51 -10.70
N THR A 146 -5.24 -3.93 -9.69
CA THR A 146 -5.70 -2.69 -9.06
C THR A 146 -5.75 -1.54 -10.06
N MET A 147 -4.69 -1.33 -10.87
CA MET A 147 -4.69 -0.31 -11.90
C MET A 147 -5.78 -0.51 -12.95
N GLN A 148 -6.04 -1.76 -13.34
CA GLN A 148 -7.12 -2.09 -14.29
C GLN A 148 -8.50 -1.80 -13.70
N VAL A 149 -8.73 -2.12 -12.43
CA VAL A 149 -10.00 -1.82 -11.74
C VAL A 149 -10.23 -0.30 -11.71
N ILE A 150 -9.22 0.48 -11.32
CA ILE A 150 -9.31 1.95 -11.30
C ILE A 150 -9.57 2.50 -12.71
N LEU A 151 -8.84 2.01 -13.71
CA LEU A 151 -9.00 2.43 -15.10
C LEU A 151 -10.44 2.23 -15.59
N TRP A 152 -11.01 1.04 -15.37
CA TRP A 152 -12.37 0.72 -15.82
C TRP A 152 -13.43 1.41 -14.98
N LEU A 153 -13.19 1.66 -13.70
CA LEU A 153 -14.10 2.42 -12.84
C LEU A 153 -14.19 3.88 -13.30
N VAL A 154 -13.05 4.55 -13.44
CA VAL A 154 -13.02 5.95 -13.91
C VAL A 154 -13.57 6.05 -15.34
N GLY A 155 -13.13 5.15 -16.23
CA GLY A 155 -13.62 5.11 -17.60
C GLY A 155 -15.13 4.85 -17.69
N GLY A 156 -15.64 3.97 -16.85
CA GLY A 156 -17.09 3.71 -16.75
C GLY A 156 -17.89 4.94 -16.34
N ILE A 157 -17.38 5.73 -15.37
CA ILE A 157 -18.00 7.00 -14.97
C ILE A 157 -18.00 8.01 -16.12
N VAL A 158 -16.91 8.09 -16.88
CA VAL A 158 -16.84 8.97 -18.05
C VAL A 158 -17.87 8.56 -19.12
N VAL A 159 -17.97 7.27 -19.40
CA VAL A 159 -18.98 6.74 -20.36
C VAL A 159 -20.40 7.02 -19.87
N VAL A 160 -20.67 6.82 -18.59
CA VAL A 160 -21.99 7.12 -18.01
C VAL A 160 -22.29 8.62 -18.07
N GLY A 161 -21.29 9.48 -17.81
CA GLY A 161 -21.41 10.93 -17.95
C GLY A 161 -21.85 11.34 -19.36
N GLU A 162 -21.19 10.78 -20.38
CA GLU A 162 -21.54 11.01 -21.79
C GLU A 162 -22.94 10.48 -22.14
N LEU A 163 -23.32 9.31 -21.62
CA LEU A 163 -24.66 8.75 -21.85
C LEU A 163 -25.78 9.63 -21.28
N ILE A 164 -25.59 10.15 -20.06
CA ILE A 164 -26.58 10.97 -19.36
C ILE A 164 -26.53 12.44 -19.80
N GLY A 165 -25.46 12.85 -20.51
CA GLY A 165 -25.22 14.24 -20.89
C GLY A 165 -24.82 15.12 -19.70
N ARG A 166 -24.12 14.53 -18.73
CA ARG A 166 -23.59 15.25 -17.55
C ARG A 166 -22.06 15.26 -17.59
N ASP A 167 -21.48 16.35 -17.12
CA ASP A 167 -20.02 16.44 -17.00
C ASP A 167 -19.46 15.31 -16.13
N PRO A 168 -18.56 14.45 -16.66
CA PRO A 168 -17.96 13.35 -15.91
C PRO A 168 -17.21 13.80 -14.65
N LEU A 169 -16.61 15.02 -14.67
CA LEU A 169 -15.86 15.54 -13.53
C LEU A 169 -16.80 15.84 -12.35
N SER A 170 -18.00 16.38 -12.62
CA SER A 170 -19.00 16.62 -11.58
C SER A 170 -19.55 15.32 -10.99
N LEU A 171 -19.70 14.26 -11.80
CA LEU A 171 -20.05 12.94 -11.29
C LEU A 171 -18.96 12.35 -10.39
N LEU A 172 -17.70 12.44 -10.82
CA LEU A 172 -16.55 12.01 -10.02
C LEU A 172 -16.46 12.78 -8.71
N ALA A 173 -16.65 14.10 -8.75
CA ALA A 173 -16.63 14.93 -7.55
C ALA A 173 -17.75 14.56 -6.57
N GLY A 174 -18.97 14.35 -7.06
CA GLY A 174 -20.11 13.92 -6.25
C GLY A 174 -19.90 12.54 -5.60
N LEU A 175 -19.41 11.57 -6.39
CA LEU A 175 -19.08 10.24 -5.88
C LEU A 175 -17.92 10.29 -4.88
N GLY A 176 -16.89 11.11 -5.17
CA GLY A 176 -15.76 11.30 -4.27
C GLY A 176 -16.16 11.90 -2.92
N ALA A 177 -17.02 12.94 -2.94
CA ALA A 177 -17.55 13.53 -1.71
C ALA A 177 -18.36 12.52 -0.90
N SER A 178 -19.23 11.75 -1.55
CA SER A 178 -20.01 10.68 -0.88
C SER A 178 -19.11 9.60 -0.30
N ALA A 179 -18.10 9.17 -1.05
CA ALA A 179 -17.11 8.18 -0.58
C ALA A 179 -16.31 8.70 0.63
N ALA A 180 -15.93 9.98 0.64
CA ALA A 180 -15.23 10.61 1.77
C ALA A 180 -16.10 10.62 3.05
N ILE A 181 -17.38 10.93 2.92
CA ILE A 181 -18.32 10.87 4.06
C ILE A 181 -18.46 9.44 4.57
N LEU A 182 -18.65 8.47 3.67
CA LEU A 182 -18.73 7.05 4.04
C LEU A 182 -17.45 6.57 4.72
N MET A 183 -16.27 6.94 4.17
CA MET A 183 -14.98 6.60 4.76
C MET A 183 -14.85 7.19 6.18
N LEU A 184 -15.32 8.42 6.42
CA LEU A 184 -15.29 9.04 7.73
C LEU A 184 -16.17 8.28 8.73
N VAL A 185 -17.38 7.87 8.31
CA VAL A 185 -18.32 7.10 9.14
C VAL A 185 -17.77 5.73 9.50
N PHE A 186 -17.13 5.05 8.55
CA PHE A 186 -16.60 3.68 8.74
C PHE A 186 -15.12 3.63 9.13
N LYS A 187 -14.47 4.78 9.36
CA LYS A 187 -13.03 4.89 9.65
C LYS A 187 -12.60 3.91 10.74
N ASP A 188 -13.27 3.94 11.88
CA ASP A 188 -12.86 3.14 13.04
C ASP A 188 -13.10 1.64 12.81
N SER A 189 -14.17 1.29 12.09
CA SER A 189 -14.43 -0.10 11.70
C SER A 189 -13.38 -0.63 10.73
N ILE A 190 -12.97 0.16 9.75
CA ILE A 190 -11.92 -0.20 8.78
C ILE A 190 -10.57 -0.33 9.51
N MET A 191 -10.24 0.63 10.37
CA MET A 191 -9.01 0.59 11.18
C MET A 191 -8.98 -0.64 12.09
N GLY A 192 -10.09 -0.97 12.77
CA GLY A 192 -10.21 -2.15 13.60
C GLY A 192 -9.98 -3.44 12.80
N PHE A 193 -10.65 -3.57 11.66
CA PHE A 193 -10.51 -4.71 10.76
C PHE A 193 -9.07 -4.90 10.26
N VAL A 194 -8.46 -3.85 9.70
CA VAL A 194 -7.09 -3.89 9.17
C VAL A 194 -6.10 -4.25 10.26
N SER A 195 -6.23 -3.64 11.43
CA SER A 195 -5.35 -3.90 12.57
C SER A 195 -5.54 -5.32 13.14
N GLY A 196 -6.78 -5.83 13.18
CA GLY A 196 -7.06 -7.21 13.58
C GLY A 196 -6.39 -8.23 12.64
N VAL A 197 -6.50 -7.99 11.33
CA VAL A 197 -5.80 -8.82 10.32
C VAL A 197 -4.28 -8.72 10.50
N GLN A 198 -3.74 -7.53 10.72
CA GLN A 198 -2.30 -7.29 10.90
C GLN A 198 -1.76 -7.96 12.14
N LEU A 199 -2.46 -7.88 13.29
CA LEU A 199 -2.09 -8.58 14.53
C LEU A 199 -2.00 -10.08 14.32
N SER A 200 -2.97 -10.66 13.59
CA SER A 200 -3.03 -12.08 13.31
C SER A 200 -1.97 -12.52 12.28
N ALA A 201 -1.84 -11.80 11.17
CA ALA A 201 -0.93 -12.15 10.08
C ALA A 201 0.56 -12.07 10.48
N ASN A 202 0.90 -11.11 11.36
CA ASN A 202 2.26 -10.93 11.88
C ASN A 202 2.53 -11.69 13.19
N ASP A 203 1.61 -12.52 13.64
CA ASP A 203 1.72 -13.28 14.90
C ASP A 203 2.05 -12.41 16.12
N MET A 204 1.57 -11.17 16.14
CA MET A 204 1.89 -10.22 17.19
C MET A 204 1.20 -10.57 18.51
N LEU A 205 -0.01 -11.17 18.45
CA LEU A 205 -0.85 -11.45 19.60
C LEU A 205 -1.69 -12.72 19.41
N LYS A 206 -1.74 -13.57 20.44
CA LYS A 206 -2.59 -14.78 20.50
C LYS A 206 -3.40 -14.82 21.79
N VAL A 207 -4.51 -15.53 21.74
CA VAL A 207 -5.24 -15.91 22.95
C VAL A 207 -4.31 -16.74 23.87
N GLY A 208 -4.26 -16.38 25.14
CA GLY A 208 -3.36 -16.98 26.12
C GLY A 208 -2.04 -16.24 26.33
N ASP A 209 -1.71 -15.24 25.50
CA ASP A 209 -0.54 -14.40 25.74
C ASP A 209 -0.72 -13.53 26.97
N TRP A 210 0.34 -13.36 27.72
CA TRP A 210 0.42 -12.33 28.74
C TRP A 210 0.97 -11.07 28.10
N ILE A 211 0.18 -9.99 28.16
CA ILE A 211 0.57 -8.68 27.66
C ILE A 211 0.52 -7.60 28.76
N GLU A 212 1.34 -6.60 28.60
CA GLU A 212 1.35 -5.43 29.45
C GLU A 212 1.27 -4.15 28.60
N MET A 213 0.26 -3.32 28.89
CA MET A 213 0.00 -2.06 28.22
C MET A 213 -0.48 -1.02 29.26
N PRO A 214 0.45 -0.43 30.00
CA PRO A 214 0.13 0.41 31.17
C PRO A 214 -0.75 1.60 30.85
N LYS A 215 -0.56 2.19 29.66
CA LYS A 215 -1.36 3.34 29.18
C LYS A 215 -2.85 3.07 29.16
N TYR A 216 -3.25 1.81 28.98
CA TYR A 216 -4.65 1.40 28.89
C TYR A 216 -5.08 0.51 30.06
N GLY A 217 -4.28 0.42 31.10
CA GLY A 217 -4.60 -0.37 32.29
C GLY A 217 -4.68 -1.87 32.02
N ALA A 218 -3.98 -2.36 31.01
CA ALA A 218 -3.94 -3.79 30.70
C ALA A 218 -2.63 -4.40 31.19
N ASN A 219 -2.73 -5.38 32.07
CA ASN A 219 -1.63 -6.23 32.49
C ASN A 219 -2.19 -7.61 32.88
N GLY A 220 -2.19 -8.52 31.92
CA GLY A 220 -2.80 -9.81 32.15
C GLY A 220 -2.84 -10.69 30.90
N THR A 221 -3.69 -11.70 30.93
CA THR A 221 -3.80 -12.70 29.87
C THR A 221 -4.87 -12.33 28.85
N VAL A 222 -4.52 -12.40 27.59
CA VAL A 222 -5.46 -12.24 26.46
C VAL A 222 -6.43 -13.42 26.45
N ILE A 223 -7.72 -13.12 26.60
CA ILE A 223 -8.78 -14.14 26.64
C ILE A 223 -9.55 -14.23 25.32
N GLU A 224 -9.57 -13.14 24.55
CA GLU A 224 -10.31 -13.10 23.29
C GLU A 224 -9.64 -12.10 22.33
N VAL A 225 -9.54 -12.47 21.07
CA VAL A 225 -9.10 -11.61 19.97
C VAL A 225 -10.13 -11.69 18.87
N THR A 226 -10.81 -10.58 18.62
CA THR A 226 -11.76 -10.41 17.50
C THR A 226 -11.25 -9.36 16.52
N LEU A 227 -11.95 -9.15 15.42
CA LEU A 227 -11.59 -8.12 14.42
C LEU A 227 -11.62 -6.70 14.99
N ASN A 228 -12.49 -6.44 15.98
CA ASN A 228 -12.71 -5.10 16.51
C ASN A 228 -12.34 -4.94 17.99
N THR A 229 -12.07 -6.02 18.70
CA THR A 229 -11.77 -5.99 20.13
C THR A 229 -10.78 -7.06 20.55
N VAL A 230 -9.89 -6.70 21.47
CA VAL A 230 -9.04 -7.61 22.23
C VAL A 230 -9.41 -7.49 23.71
N LYS A 231 -9.72 -8.60 24.37
CA LYS A 231 -10.02 -8.63 25.80
C LYS A 231 -8.85 -9.23 26.58
N VAL A 232 -8.41 -8.49 27.57
CA VAL A 232 -7.32 -8.87 28.48
C VAL A 232 -7.89 -9.02 29.89
N ARG A 233 -7.71 -10.20 30.49
CA ARG A 233 -8.02 -10.42 31.89
C ARG A 233 -6.82 -10.05 32.73
N ASN A 234 -6.94 -8.98 33.51
CA ASN A 234 -5.94 -8.50 34.43
C ASN A 234 -5.77 -9.43 35.64
N TRP A 235 -4.71 -9.23 36.42
CA TRP A 235 -4.41 -10.04 37.62
C TRP A 235 -5.44 -9.93 38.75
N ASP A 236 -6.19 -8.83 38.79
CA ASP A 236 -7.30 -8.56 39.69
C ASP A 236 -8.66 -9.10 39.17
N ASN A 237 -8.63 -9.92 38.10
CA ASN A 237 -9.78 -10.43 37.37
C ASN A 237 -10.66 -9.40 36.66
N THR A 238 -10.26 -8.13 36.59
CA THR A 238 -10.92 -7.17 35.73
C THR A 238 -10.64 -7.47 34.26
N ILE A 239 -11.55 -7.09 33.37
CA ILE A 239 -11.37 -7.27 31.92
C ILE A 239 -11.17 -5.90 31.28
N THR A 240 -10.00 -5.69 30.69
CA THR A 240 -9.73 -4.52 29.87
C THR A 240 -9.99 -4.87 28.41
N THR A 241 -10.84 -4.08 27.75
CA THR A 241 -11.16 -4.22 26.32
C THR A 241 -10.39 -3.18 25.54
N ILE A 242 -9.57 -3.62 24.60
CA ILE A 242 -8.66 -2.77 23.80
C ILE A 242 -9.02 -2.92 22.33
N PRO A 243 -9.28 -1.82 21.60
CA PRO A 243 -9.40 -1.87 20.14
C PRO A 243 -8.08 -2.33 19.48
N PRO A 244 -8.12 -3.24 18.48
CA PRO A 244 -6.92 -3.78 17.85
C PRO A 244 -5.97 -2.72 17.28
N TYR A 245 -6.49 -1.60 16.80
CA TYR A 245 -5.65 -0.54 16.22
C TYR A 245 -4.69 0.09 17.25
N LEU A 246 -5.05 0.12 18.54
CA LEU A 246 -4.17 0.61 19.60
C LEU A 246 -2.98 -0.33 19.85
N LEU A 247 -3.16 -1.63 19.66
CA LEU A 247 -2.07 -2.61 19.77
C LEU A 247 -1.11 -2.58 18.58
N VAL A 248 -1.53 -1.98 17.45
CA VAL A 248 -0.69 -1.78 16.27
C VAL A 248 -0.03 -0.41 16.29
N SER A 249 -0.74 0.62 16.77
CA SER A 249 -0.26 2.02 16.77
C SER A 249 0.62 2.36 17.97
N ASP A 250 0.35 1.74 19.11
CA ASP A 250 1.11 1.95 20.36
C ASP A 250 1.99 0.74 20.67
N SER A 251 2.99 0.95 21.54
CA SER A 251 3.83 -0.15 22.01
C SER A 251 3.16 -0.90 23.14
N PHE A 252 3.26 -2.22 23.13
CA PHE A 252 2.90 -3.10 24.22
C PHE A 252 3.99 -4.15 24.45
N GLN A 253 4.07 -4.70 25.65
CA GLN A 253 4.98 -5.78 25.97
C GLN A 253 4.23 -7.11 25.86
N ASN A 254 4.73 -8.04 25.03
CA ASN A 254 4.25 -9.42 24.97
C ASN A 254 5.25 -10.33 25.69
N TRP A 255 4.81 -10.96 26.78
CA TRP A 255 5.63 -11.83 27.61
C TRP A 255 5.72 -13.27 27.08
N ARG A 256 5.19 -13.56 25.89
CA ARG A 256 5.29 -14.88 25.24
C ARG A 256 6.75 -15.32 25.10
N GLY A 257 7.64 -14.45 24.60
CA GLY A 257 9.05 -14.75 24.43
C GLY A 257 9.76 -15.13 25.74
N MET A 258 9.40 -14.50 26.88
CA MET A 258 9.93 -14.89 28.18
C MET A 258 9.48 -16.32 28.57
N ARG A 259 8.22 -16.67 28.30
CA ARG A 259 7.70 -18.00 28.60
C ARG A 259 8.37 -19.09 27.74
N GLU A 260 8.60 -18.79 26.47
CA GLU A 260 9.23 -19.70 25.50
C GLU A 260 10.74 -19.86 25.74
N SER A 261 11.42 -18.87 26.31
CA SER A 261 12.87 -18.90 26.58
C SER A 261 13.26 -19.84 27.75
N GLY A 262 12.28 -20.41 28.45
CA GLY A 262 12.54 -21.31 29.60
C GLY A 262 13.09 -20.63 30.85
N GLY A 263 13.24 -19.30 30.83
CA GLY A 263 13.77 -18.53 31.95
C GLY A 263 12.96 -17.28 32.26
N ARG A 264 12.96 -16.85 33.51
CA ARG A 264 12.32 -15.61 33.95
C ARG A 264 13.37 -14.62 34.45
N ARG A 265 13.40 -13.41 33.90
CA ARG A 265 14.23 -12.35 34.48
C ARG A 265 13.68 -11.93 35.83
N VAL A 266 14.50 -12.06 36.89
CA VAL A 266 14.20 -11.52 38.21
C VAL A 266 15.09 -10.29 38.40
N LYS A 267 14.49 -9.14 38.65
CA LYS A 267 15.18 -7.90 38.99
C LYS A 267 14.67 -7.44 40.35
N ARG A 268 15.53 -7.55 41.34
CA ARG A 268 15.26 -7.04 42.68
C ARG A 268 16.43 -6.14 43.10
N SER A 269 16.17 -5.13 43.90
CA SER A 269 17.17 -4.23 44.45
C SER A 269 16.94 -4.07 45.94
N ILE A 270 18.02 -4.00 46.70
CA ILE A 270 18.03 -3.62 48.10
C ILE A 270 18.73 -2.25 48.16
N ASN A 271 18.03 -1.26 48.67
CA ASN A 271 18.61 0.06 48.84
C ASN A 271 19.54 0.05 50.07
N ILE A 272 20.77 0.47 49.87
CA ILE A 272 21.79 0.57 50.93
C ILE A 272 22.08 2.01 51.20
N ASP A 273 22.09 2.39 52.49
CA ASP A 273 22.53 3.71 52.89
C ASP A 273 24.03 3.85 52.63
N MET A 274 24.40 4.78 51.77
CA MET A 274 25.81 5.04 51.41
C MET A 274 26.67 5.41 52.60
N THR A 275 26.11 6.06 53.61
CA THR A 275 26.82 6.46 54.82
C THR A 275 27.22 5.27 55.70
N SER A 276 26.57 4.15 55.53
CA SER A 276 26.86 2.88 56.21
C SER A 276 28.06 2.13 55.61
N VAL A 277 28.47 2.48 54.38
CA VAL A 277 29.59 1.80 53.68
C VAL A 277 30.92 2.23 54.31
N ARG A 278 31.71 1.25 54.74
CA ARG A 278 33.01 1.45 55.34
C ARG A 278 34.00 0.33 55.06
N PHE A 279 35.26 0.59 55.18
CA PHE A 279 36.28 -0.44 55.14
C PHE A 279 36.11 -1.43 56.30
N CYS A 280 36.39 -2.68 56.06
CA CYS A 280 36.35 -3.71 57.11
C CYS A 280 37.53 -3.55 58.08
N THR A 281 37.25 -3.55 59.36
CA THR A 281 38.29 -3.65 60.37
C THR A 281 38.72 -5.09 60.56
N PRO A 282 39.93 -5.35 61.13
CA PRO A 282 40.36 -6.71 61.46
C PRO A 282 39.35 -7.49 62.32
N GLU A 283 38.68 -6.82 63.27
CA GLU A 283 37.65 -7.43 64.10
C GLU A 283 36.40 -7.82 63.28
N MET A 284 36.01 -7.00 62.30
CA MET A 284 34.91 -7.30 61.39
C MET A 284 35.26 -8.52 60.53
N LEU A 285 36.44 -8.57 59.94
CA LEU A 285 36.90 -9.69 59.14
C LEU A 285 36.96 -10.97 59.95
N ALA A 286 37.45 -10.92 61.21
CA ALA A 286 37.44 -12.07 62.13
C ALA A 286 36.01 -12.59 62.43
N LYS A 287 35.00 -11.69 62.53
CA LYS A 287 33.60 -12.08 62.65
C LYS A 287 33.07 -12.72 61.39
N TYR A 288 33.36 -12.15 60.23
CA TYR A 288 32.87 -12.65 58.93
C TYR A 288 33.44 -14.04 58.59
N ARG A 289 34.72 -14.31 58.96
CA ARG A 289 35.31 -15.68 58.82
C ARG A 289 34.59 -16.77 59.61
N LYS A 290 33.86 -16.41 60.69
CA LYS A 290 33.04 -17.35 61.44
C LYS A 290 31.75 -17.74 60.72
N ILE A 291 31.34 -16.99 59.68
CA ILE A 291 30.18 -17.29 58.82
C ILE A 291 30.66 -18.24 57.76
N GLN A 292 30.16 -19.47 57.75
CA GLN A 292 30.58 -20.54 56.82
C GLN A 292 30.53 -20.10 55.31
N LEU A 293 29.48 -19.40 54.91
CA LEU A 293 29.30 -18.94 53.54
C LEU A 293 30.30 -17.83 53.10
N LEU A 294 30.89 -17.13 54.06
CA LEU A 294 31.79 -15.97 53.82
C LEU A 294 33.27 -16.29 54.06
N LYS A 295 33.58 -17.38 54.72
CA LYS A 295 34.95 -17.71 55.13
C LYS A 295 35.90 -17.70 53.92
N ASP A 296 35.59 -18.51 52.94
CA ASP A 296 36.44 -18.68 51.74
C ASP A 296 36.54 -17.34 50.94
N TYR A 297 35.45 -16.62 50.83
CA TYR A 297 35.43 -15.33 50.16
C TYR A 297 36.33 -14.30 50.87
N VAL A 298 36.25 -14.20 52.17
CA VAL A 298 37.05 -13.24 52.94
C VAL A 298 38.55 -13.57 52.84
N GLU A 299 38.91 -14.87 53.01
CA GLU A 299 40.33 -15.30 52.93
C GLU A 299 40.92 -15.10 51.53
N GLN A 300 40.22 -15.54 50.46
CA GLN A 300 40.69 -15.33 49.09
C GLN A 300 40.77 -13.86 48.68
N THR A 301 39.83 -13.05 49.15
CA THR A 301 39.81 -11.61 48.83
C THR A 301 40.95 -10.88 49.53
N GLU A 302 41.30 -11.26 50.78
CA GLU A 302 42.45 -10.71 51.49
C GLU A 302 43.76 -11.01 50.74
N GLU A 303 43.94 -12.26 50.34
CA GLU A 303 45.14 -12.68 49.57
C GLU A 303 45.28 -11.91 48.26
N VAL A 304 44.19 -11.78 47.50
CA VAL A 304 44.15 -11.01 46.23
C VAL A 304 44.45 -9.53 46.46
N ILE A 305 43.91 -8.93 47.51
CA ILE A 305 44.10 -7.54 47.83
C ILE A 305 45.55 -7.29 48.28
N GLU A 306 46.10 -8.15 49.16
CA GLU A 306 47.47 -8.02 49.61
C GLU A 306 48.47 -8.17 48.44
N LYS A 307 48.29 -9.18 47.64
CA LYS A 307 49.09 -9.36 46.41
C LYS A 307 49.06 -8.14 45.52
N TYR A 308 47.84 -7.63 45.22
CA TYR A 308 47.68 -6.42 44.38
C TYR A 308 48.39 -5.18 44.98
N ASN A 309 48.24 -4.96 46.28
CA ASN A 309 48.81 -3.79 46.92
C ASN A 309 50.36 -3.85 47.00
N VAL A 310 50.91 -5.06 47.19
CA VAL A 310 52.39 -5.28 47.17
C VAL A 310 52.94 -5.13 45.75
N GLU A 311 52.34 -5.73 44.75
CA GLU A 311 52.79 -5.66 43.36
C GLU A 311 52.76 -4.22 42.82
N ASN A 312 51.85 -3.40 43.30
CA ASN A 312 51.73 -1.99 42.86
C ASN A 312 52.43 -1.02 43.80
N GLY A 313 53.17 -1.47 44.79
CA GLY A 313 53.93 -0.61 45.74
C GLY A 313 53.04 0.37 46.54
N ILE A 314 51.83 -0.04 46.89
CA ILE A 314 50.83 0.83 47.54
C ILE A 314 51.25 1.12 48.97
N ASP A 315 51.30 2.43 49.33
CA ASP A 315 51.44 2.86 50.71
C ASP A 315 50.17 2.63 51.51
N ASN A 316 50.17 1.61 52.33
CA ASN A 316 49.03 1.19 53.14
C ASN A 316 48.80 2.06 54.41
N SER A 317 49.67 3.09 54.68
CA SER A 317 49.49 3.98 55.82
C SER A 317 48.24 4.86 55.69
N ILE A 318 47.79 5.10 54.48
CA ILE A 318 46.62 5.91 54.20
C ILE A 318 45.47 4.97 53.74
N LEU A 319 44.32 5.05 54.44
CA LEU A 319 43.16 4.15 54.18
C LEU A 319 42.60 4.22 52.76
N VAL A 320 42.77 5.32 52.06
CA VAL A 320 42.18 5.52 50.69
C VAL A 320 43.12 4.94 49.63
N ASN A 321 44.37 4.64 49.96
CA ASN A 321 45.30 4.06 49.02
C ASN A 321 45.04 2.55 48.83
N GLY A 322 45.19 2.11 47.59
CA GLY A 322 45.10 0.71 47.23
C GLY A 322 43.72 0.09 47.35
N ARG A 323 43.69 -1.24 47.42
CA ARG A 323 42.46 -2.01 47.58
C ARG A 323 42.26 -2.46 49.02
N ARG A 324 40.98 -2.44 49.45
CA ARG A 324 40.57 -2.95 50.79
C ARG A 324 39.20 -3.56 50.71
N GLN A 325 38.92 -4.49 51.58
CA GLN A 325 37.56 -5.03 51.71
C GLN A 325 36.64 -3.98 52.37
N THR A 326 35.43 -3.89 51.87
CA THR A 326 34.35 -3.09 52.44
C THR A 326 33.26 -3.99 52.99
N ASN A 327 32.49 -3.50 53.98
CA ASN A 327 31.31 -4.20 54.48
C ASN A 327 30.28 -4.45 53.37
N LEU A 328 30.15 -3.58 52.38
CA LEU A 328 29.29 -3.74 51.20
C LEU A 328 29.79 -4.88 50.31
N GLY A 329 31.11 -5.01 50.10
CA GLY A 329 31.70 -6.11 49.33
C GLY A 329 31.38 -7.47 49.96
N VAL A 330 31.56 -7.56 51.28
CA VAL A 330 31.22 -8.77 52.05
C VAL A 330 29.73 -9.08 52.03
N PHE A 331 28.87 -8.05 52.20
CA PHE A 331 27.41 -8.22 52.11
C PHE A 331 26.97 -8.69 50.71
N ARG A 332 27.62 -8.23 49.68
CA ARG A 332 27.34 -8.66 48.29
C ARG A 332 27.71 -10.15 48.06
N ALA A 333 28.74 -10.63 48.73
CA ALA A 333 29.19 -12.01 48.64
C ALA A 333 28.28 -12.98 49.43
N TYR A 334 27.69 -12.48 50.52
CA TYR A 334 26.69 -13.22 51.33
C TYR A 334 25.37 -13.35 50.60
#